data_98d5c7dec37831ceeb19011f601f4ca1
#
_entry.id   98d5c7dec37831ceeb19011f601f4ca1
#
_cell.length_a   1.000
_cell.length_b   1.000
_cell.length_c   1.000
_cell.angle_alpha   90.00
_cell.angle_beta   90.00
_cell.angle_gamma   90.00
#
_symmetry.space_group_name_H-M   'P 1'
#
loop_
_entity.id
_entity.type
_entity.pdbx_description
1 polymer ?
#
loop_
_entity_poly.entity_id
_entity_poly.type
_entity_poly.pdbx_seq_one_letter_code
_entity_poly.pdbx_strand_id
1 'polypeptide(L)'
;MSSYASQLHEEQQAVDRAYGRLDDLRAEMWQRLSTVRAAGSHGSPTQRTERDSFATMYEDRLTQLRSVEDRLVFGRLDSQDGTRHYIGRIGLSSTNHEPILTDWRAEAARPFYEATPSNHGDIVMRRHITLSFREVVGVEDEVLDVHSDQVGQASTAGTLTGEGALLASLSSR
;
A
#
# COMPACT_ATOMS: atom_id res chain seq x y z
N MET A 1 -14.35 -1.32 -17.14
CA MET A 1 -14.46 -1.51 -15.67
C MET A 1 -13.84 -2.84 -15.28
N SER A 2 -12.84 -2.82 -14.43
CA SER A 2 -12.25 -4.05 -13.89
C SER A 2 -13.28 -4.76 -13.01
N SER A 3 -13.46 -6.07 -13.17
CA SER A 3 -14.38 -6.82 -12.30
C SER A 3 -13.83 -6.85 -10.87
N TYR A 4 -14.70 -7.03 -9.87
CA TYR A 4 -14.27 -7.15 -8.47
C TYR A 4 -13.24 -8.28 -8.28
N ALA A 5 -13.46 -9.42 -8.94
CA ALA A 5 -12.49 -10.53 -8.93
C ALA A 5 -11.13 -10.13 -9.51
N SER A 6 -11.10 -9.31 -10.57
CA SER A 6 -9.86 -8.79 -11.15
C SER A 6 -9.14 -7.85 -10.20
N GLN A 7 -9.88 -7.04 -9.45
CA GLN A 7 -9.29 -6.16 -8.42
C GLN A 7 -8.67 -6.96 -7.27
N LEU A 8 -9.35 -7.97 -6.77
CA LEU A 8 -8.79 -8.87 -5.74
C LEU A 8 -7.52 -9.56 -6.22
N HIS A 9 -7.49 -10.01 -7.49
CA HIS A 9 -6.32 -10.65 -8.07
C HIS A 9 -5.13 -9.68 -8.20
N GLU A 10 -5.38 -8.45 -8.62
CA GLU A 10 -4.35 -7.40 -8.72
C GLU A 10 -3.73 -7.11 -7.35
N GLU A 11 -4.57 -6.94 -6.32
CA GLU A 11 -4.08 -6.71 -4.96
C GLU A 11 -3.35 -7.94 -4.38
N GLN A 12 -3.80 -9.15 -4.73
CA GLN A 12 -3.12 -10.36 -4.30
C GLN A 12 -1.68 -10.41 -4.81
N GLN A 13 -1.42 -10.00 -6.04
CA GLN A 13 -0.06 -9.94 -6.57
C GLN A 13 0.84 -8.97 -5.79
N ALA A 14 0.31 -7.82 -5.37
CA ALA A 14 1.04 -6.86 -4.56
C ALA A 14 1.30 -7.39 -3.14
N VAL A 15 0.32 -8.04 -2.55
CA VAL A 15 0.41 -8.68 -1.22
C VAL A 15 1.44 -9.82 -1.26
N ASP A 16 1.44 -10.65 -2.30
CA ASP A 16 2.40 -11.73 -2.48
C ASP A 16 3.84 -11.20 -2.58
N ARG A 17 4.05 -10.08 -3.28
CA ARG A 17 5.37 -9.42 -3.33
C ARG A 17 5.82 -8.92 -1.96
N ALA A 18 4.91 -8.35 -1.18
CA ALA A 18 5.23 -7.86 0.17
C ALA A 18 5.60 -9.01 1.10
N TYR A 19 4.82 -10.08 1.13
CA TYR A 19 5.14 -11.27 1.94
C TYR A 19 6.38 -12.01 1.47
N GLY A 20 6.59 -12.10 0.16
CA GLY A 20 7.82 -12.67 -0.40
C GLY A 20 9.06 -11.91 0.08
N ARG A 21 9.01 -10.58 0.08
CA ARG A 21 10.11 -9.76 0.61
C ARG A 21 10.28 -9.89 2.12
N LEU A 22 9.19 -9.99 2.86
CA LEU A 22 9.21 -10.24 4.30
C LEU A 22 9.88 -11.58 4.63
N ASP A 23 9.54 -12.63 3.89
CA ASP A 23 10.13 -13.96 4.08
C ASP A 23 11.63 -13.97 3.73
N ASP A 24 12.04 -13.28 2.67
CA ASP A 24 13.45 -13.12 2.31
C ASP A 24 14.25 -12.42 3.42
N LEU A 25 13.71 -11.34 3.98
CA LEU A 25 14.35 -10.61 5.08
C LEU A 25 14.46 -11.46 6.34
N ARG A 26 13.45 -12.28 6.64
CA ARG A 26 13.50 -13.23 7.77
C ARG A 26 14.60 -14.26 7.56
N ALA A 27 14.71 -14.83 6.37
CA ALA A 27 15.75 -15.79 6.02
C ALA A 27 17.14 -15.16 6.12
N GLU A 28 17.33 -13.95 5.62
CA GLU A 28 18.58 -13.20 5.72
C GLU A 28 18.98 -12.95 7.18
N MET A 29 18.06 -12.50 8.01
CA MET A 29 18.34 -12.22 9.43
C MET A 29 18.65 -13.50 10.20
N TRP A 30 17.92 -14.58 9.93
CA TRP A 30 18.18 -15.88 10.51
C TRP A 30 19.57 -16.40 10.15
N GLN A 31 19.96 -16.28 8.90
CA GLN A 31 21.29 -16.70 8.44
C GLN A 31 22.40 -15.90 9.10
N ARG A 32 22.25 -14.58 9.20
CA ARG A 32 23.22 -13.70 9.89
C ARG A 32 23.33 -14.05 11.37
N LEU A 33 22.21 -14.26 12.04
CA LEU A 33 22.18 -14.68 13.44
C LEU A 33 22.88 -16.03 13.64
N SER A 34 22.58 -17.01 12.78
CA SER A 34 23.21 -18.34 12.83
C SER A 34 24.72 -18.25 12.62
N THR A 35 25.20 -17.41 11.71
CA THR A 35 26.63 -17.18 11.47
C THR A 35 27.31 -16.57 12.71
N VAL A 36 26.71 -15.57 13.34
CA VAL A 36 27.24 -14.93 14.56
C VAL A 36 27.31 -15.94 15.72
N ARG A 37 26.28 -16.76 15.88
CA ARG A 37 26.23 -17.79 16.94
C ARG A 37 27.23 -18.91 16.69
N ALA A 38 27.42 -19.33 15.43
CA ALA A 38 28.38 -20.38 15.05
C ALA A 38 29.83 -19.95 15.25
N ALA A 39 30.15 -18.65 15.25
CA ALA A 39 31.46 -18.12 15.55
C ALA A 39 31.96 -18.39 16.99
N GLY A 40 31.04 -18.82 17.88
CA GLY A 40 31.35 -19.31 19.20
C GLY A 40 31.92 -18.26 20.15
N SER A 41 32.51 -18.74 21.27
CA SER A 41 33.07 -17.90 22.33
C SER A 41 34.55 -17.56 22.13
N HIS A 42 35.11 -17.81 20.94
CA HIS A 42 36.50 -17.53 20.63
C HIS A 42 36.74 -16.05 20.35
N GLY A 43 37.90 -15.53 20.77
CA GLY A 43 38.29 -14.15 20.57
C GLY A 43 38.45 -13.33 21.84
N SER A 44 38.89 -12.08 21.67
CA SER A 44 39.05 -11.12 22.78
C SER A 44 37.72 -10.77 23.45
N PRO A 45 37.71 -10.24 24.69
CA PRO A 45 36.50 -9.76 25.34
C PRO A 45 35.71 -8.76 24.47
N THR A 46 36.40 -7.86 23.78
CA THR A 46 35.76 -6.86 22.89
C THR A 46 35.08 -7.56 21.70
N GLN A 47 35.70 -8.54 21.08
CA GLN A 47 35.11 -9.29 19.96
C GLN A 47 33.87 -10.10 20.40
N ARG A 48 33.87 -10.60 21.63
CA ARG A 48 32.67 -11.29 22.19
C ARG A 48 31.51 -10.32 22.39
N THR A 49 31.80 -9.15 22.96
CA THR A 49 30.78 -8.11 23.20
C THR A 49 30.17 -7.63 21.87
N GLU A 50 30.99 -7.42 20.84
CA GLU A 50 30.51 -7.06 19.49
C GLU A 50 29.58 -8.12 18.92
N ARG A 51 29.95 -9.41 19.00
CA ARG A 51 29.13 -10.53 18.53
C ARG A 51 27.80 -10.62 19.28
N ASP A 52 27.81 -10.46 20.58
CA ASP A 52 26.61 -10.48 21.41
C ASP A 52 25.68 -9.33 21.03
N SER A 53 26.22 -8.15 20.74
CA SER A 53 25.47 -6.99 20.28
C SER A 53 24.83 -7.23 18.91
N PHE A 54 25.58 -7.83 17.95
CA PHE A 54 25.02 -8.19 16.64
C PHE A 54 23.95 -9.28 16.76
N ALA A 55 24.17 -10.30 17.59
CA ALA A 55 23.18 -11.34 17.82
C ALA A 55 21.88 -10.76 18.36
N THR A 56 21.95 -9.89 19.35
CA THR A 56 20.77 -9.20 19.91
C THR A 56 20.06 -8.36 18.84
N MET A 57 20.79 -7.61 18.05
CA MET A 57 20.22 -6.80 16.96
C MET A 57 19.48 -7.67 15.94
N TYR A 58 20.05 -8.80 15.53
CA TYR A 58 19.40 -9.71 14.58
C TYR A 58 18.18 -10.41 15.19
N GLU A 59 18.23 -10.79 16.46
CA GLU A 59 17.09 -11.35 17.21
C GLU A 59 15.92 -10.36 17.30
N ASP A 60 16.21 -9.12 17.64
CA ASP A 60 15.22 -8.04 17.74
C ASP A 60 14.58 -7.77 16.38
N ARG A 61 15.39 -7.75 15.31
CA ARG A 61 14.88 -7.58 13.94
C ARG A 61 14.00 -8.75 13.51
N LEU A 62 14.39 -9.98 13.79
CA LEU A 62 13.57 -11.18 13.53
C LEU A 62 12.24 -11.12 14.28
N THR A 63 12.25 -10.72 15.54
CA THR A 63 11.04 -10.56 16.35
C THR A 63 10.12 -9.52 15.72
N GLN A 64 10.65 -8.39 15.28
CA GLN A 64 9.89 -7.34 14.58
C GLN A 64 9.30 -7.87 13.27
N LEU A 65 10.10 -8.56 12.45
CA LEU A 65 9.63 -9.13 11.18
C LEU A 65 8.55 -10.21 11.37
N ARG A 66 8.60 -10.96 12.46
CA ARG A 66 7.58 -11.97 12.80
C ARG A 66 6.29 -11.34 13.31
N SER A 67 6.38 -10.23 14.03
CA SER A 67 5.22 -9.54 14.62
C SER A 67 4.29 -8.93 13.58
N VAL A 68 4.75 -8.74 12.35
CA VAL A 68 3.98 -8.11 11.26
C VAL A 68 3.38 -9.13 10.28
N GLU A 69 3.40 -10.44 10.60
CA GLU A 69 2.83 -11.48 9.76
C GLU A 69 1.35 -11.26 9.46
N ASP A 70 0.59 -10.91 10.49
CA ASP A 70 -0.83 -10.67 10.35
C ASP A 70 -1.10 -9.25 9.83
N ARG A 71 -1.92 -9.14 8.79
CA ARG A 71 -2.33 -7.88 8.18
C ARG A 71 -1.14 -7.00 7.74
N LEU A 72 -0.15 -7.62 7.12
CA LEU A 72 1.06 -6.92 6.66
C LEU A 72 0.72 -5.71 5.79
N VAL A 73 -0.18 -5.89 4.83
CA VAL A 73 -0.70 -4.86 3.92
C VAL A 73 -2.14 -4.59 4.26
N PHE A 74 -2.55 -3.33 4.38
CA PHE A 74 -3.94 -2.98 4.68
C PHE A 74 -4.47 -1.79 3.87
N GLY A 75 -3.64 -1.15 3.06
CA GLY A 75 -4.07 0.00 2.29
C GLY A 75 -3.27 0.26 1.03
N ARG A 76 -3.86 1.07 0.16
CA ARG A 76 -3.25 1.61 -1.05
C ARG A 76 -3.71 3.06 -1.27
N LEU A 77 -2.78 3.89 -1.70
CA LEU A 77 -3.03 5.26 -2.15
C LEU A 77 -2.72 5.35 -3.65
N ASP A 78 -3.65 5.87 -4.41
CA ASP A 78 -3.46 6.18 -5.83
C ASP A 78 -3.32 7.69 -6.00
N SER A 79 -2.24 8.14 -6.64
CA SER A 79 -1.95 9.53 -6.90
C SER A 79 -2.40 9.96 -8.31
N GLN A 80 -2.55 11.25 -8.54
CA GLN A 80 -2.95 11.83 -9.83
C GLN A 80 -2.03 11.44 -11.00
N ASP A 81 -0.76 11.22 -10.72
CA ASP A 81 0.25 10.78 -11.71
C ASP A 81 0.18 9.27 -12.04
N GLY A 82 -0.77 8.55 -11.44
CA GLY A 82 -0.94 7.11 -11.60
C GLY A 82 -0.05 6.26 -10.70
N THR A 83 0.75 6.88 -9.84
CA THR A 83 1.59 6.15 -8.86
C THR A 83 0.71 5.52 -7.78
N ARG A 84 1.05 4.28 -7.40
CA ARG A 84 0.38 3.52 -6.35
C ARG A 84 1.34 3.25 -5.20
N HIS A 85 0.92 3.60 -3.99
CA HIS A 85 1.66 3.35 -2.76
C HIS A 85 0.89 2.40 -1.87
N TYR A 86 1.47 1.24 -1.58
CA TYR A 86 0.89 0.30 -0.62
C TYR A 86 1.31 0.67 0.79
N ILE A 87 0.37 0.60 1.71
CA ILE A 87 0.54 0.96 3.12
C ILE A 87 0.40 -0.30 3.96
N GLY A 88 1.30 -0.47 4.91
CA GLY A 88 1.30 -1.62 5.78
C GLY A 88 1.97 -1.40 7.12
N ARG A 89 2.17 -2.48 7.85
CA ARG A 89 2.66 -2.46 9.24
C ARG A 89 4.15 -2.21 9.35
N ILE A 90 4.90 -2.38 8.26
CA ILE A 90 6.35 -2.17 8.18
C ILE A 90 6.71 -1.65 6.79
N GLY A 91 7.80 -0.91 6.68
CA GLY A 91 8.37 -0.53 5.40
C GLY A 91 9.20 -1.67 4.79
N LEU A 92 8.96 -1.97 3.52
CA LEU A 92 9.69 -2.97 2.75
C LEU A 92 10.15 -2.38 1.43
N SER A 93 11.39 -2.65 1.06
CA SER A 93 11.96 -2.30 -0.24
C SER A 93 12.55 -3.53 -0.91
N SER A 94 12.57 -3.51 -2.24
CA SER A 94 13.26 -4.53 -3.03
C SER A 94 14.77 -4.49 -2.80
N THR A 95 15.48 -5.44 -3.36
CA THR A 95 16.95 -5.46 -3.36
C THR A 95 17.54 -4.24 -4.08
N ASN A 96 16.81 -3.64 -5.01
CA ASN A 96 17.19 -2.43 -5.74
C ASN A 96 16.70 -1.14 -5.04
N HIS A 97 16.28 -1.23 -3.78
CA HIS A 97 15.75 -0.11 -2.97
C HIS A 97 14.45 0.53 -3.49
N GLU A 98 13.74 -0.15 -4.40
CA GLU A 98 12.41 0.29 -4.80
C GLU A 98 11.39 0.00 -3.69
N PRO A 99 10.52 0.95 -3.33
CA PRO A 99 9.54 0.75 -2.27
C PRO A 99 8.50 -0.29 -2.69
N ILE A 100 8.31 -1.32 -1.87
CA ILE A 100 7.25 -2.34 -2.01
C ILE A 100 6.09 -2.01 -1.09
N LEU A 101 6.39 -1.62 0.15
CA LEU A 101 5.41 -1.33 1.20
C LEU A 101 5.90 -0.15 2.03
N THR A 102 5.03 0.82 2.25
CA THR A 102 5.30 1.99 3.09
C THR A 102 4.78 1.73 4.50
N ASP A 103 5.62 1.99 5.49
CA ASP A 103 5.24 1.92 6.90
C ASP A 103 4.14 2.94 7.19
N TRP A 104 3.08 2.52 7.88
CA TRP A 104 1.94 3.36 8.21
C TRP A 104 2.30 4.60 9.05
N ARG A 105 3.44 4.56 9.76
CA ARG A 105 3.94 5.68 10.57
C ARG A 105 4.74 6.69 9.76
N ALA A 106 5.13 6.34 8.54
CA ALA A 106 5.89 7.24 7.68
C ALA A 106 5.04 8.42 7.21
N GLU A 107 5.68 9.55 6.95
CA GLU A 107 4.99 10.74 6.46
C GLU A 107 4.29 10.49 5.12
N ALA A 108 4.87 9.68 4.24
CA ALA A 108 4.28 9.29 2.96
C ALA A 108 2.97 8.47 3.11
N ALA A 109 2.74 7.83 4.25
CA ALA A 109 1.50 7.12 4.55
C ALA A 109 0.40 8.01 5.16
N ARG A 110 0.74 9.22 5.60
CA ARG A 110 -0.15 10.16 6.28
C ARG A 110 -1.45 10.43 5.50
N PRO A 111 -1.44 10.63 4.17
CA PRO A 111 -2.67 10.84 3.40
C PRO A 111 -3.68 9.68 3.51
N PHE A 112 -3.23 8.47 3.83
CA PHE A 112 -4.13 7.33 4.06
C PHE A 112 -5.12 7.58 5.21
N TYR A 113 -4.71 8.35 6.21
CA TYR A 113 -5.53 8.68 7.39
C TYR A 113 -6.15 10.07 7.34
N GLU A 114 -5.45 11.03 6.72
CA GLU A 114 -5.76 12.46 6.81
C GLU A 114 -6.43 13.02 5.56
N ALA A 115 -6.28 12.38 4.38
CA ALA A 115 -6.86 12.88 3.15
C ALA A 115 -8.39 12.82 3.19
N THR A 116 -9.00 13.91 2.76
CA THR A 116 -10.46 14.07 2.62
C THR A 116 -10.79 14.60 1.22
N PRO A 117 -12.03 14.45 0.73
CA PRO A 117 -12.40 15.01 -0.58
C PRO A 117 -12.16 16.52 -0.73
N SER A 118 -12.16 17.26 0.38
CA SER A 118 -11.88 18.69 0.39
C SER A 118 -10.40 19.03 0.55
N ASN A 119 -9.58 18.07 0.98
CA ASN A 119 -8.14 18.25 1.19
C ASN A 119 -7.40 16.91 0.98
N HIS A 120 -7.29 16.51 -0.28
CA HIS A 120 -6.66 15.24 -0.65
C HIS A 120 -5.27 15.38 -1.27
N GLY A 121 -4.81 16.63 -1.54
CA GLY A 121 -3.53 16.86 -2.22
C GLY A 121 -3.52 16.23 -3.61
N ASP A 122 -2.51 15.42 -3.88
CA ASP A 122 -2.35 14.66 -5.12
C ASP A 122 -2.97 13.25 -5.07
N ILE A 123 -3.59 12.85 -3.95
CA ILE A 123 -4.21 11.55 -3.81
C ILE A 123 -5.64 11.57 -4.38
N VAL A 124 -5.90 10.71 -5.34
CA VAL A 124 -7.23 10.63 -5.99
C VAL A 124 -8.10 9.52 -5.43
N MET A 125 -7.49 8.45 -4.88
CA MET A 125 -8.21 7.31 -4.33
C MET A 125 -7.43 6.70 -3.15
N ARG A 126 -8.18 6.27 -2.16
CA ARG A 126 -7.72 5.44 -1.05
C ARG A 126 -8.43 4.10 -1.12
N ARG A 127 -7.68 3.00 -1.04
CA ARG A 127 -8.22 1.64 -0.99
C ARG A 127 -7.88 0.99 0.33
N HIS A 128 -8.89 0.47 1.02
CA HIS A 128 -8.71 -0.44 2.14
C HIS A 128 -8.62 -1.87 1.63
N ILE A 129 -7.63 -2.63 2.12
CA ILE A 129 -7.38 -4.03 1.73
C ILE A 129 -7.57 -4.89 2.97
N THR A 130 -8.45 -5.86 2.88
CA THR A 130 -8.69 -6.83 3.95
C THR A 130 -8.03 -8.14 3.62
N LEU A 131 -7.18 -8.62 4.54
CA LEU A 131 -6.51 -9.92 4.43
C LEU A 131 -7.12 -10.93 5.41
N SER A 132 -7.22 -12.17 4.96
CA SER A 132 -7.33 -13.35 5.80
C SER A 132 -6.03 -14.14 5.64
N PHE A 133 -5.21 -14.18 6.69
CA PHE A 133 -3.82 -14.63 6.58
C PHE A 133 -3.07 -13.82 5.50
N ARG A 134 -2.63 -14.45 4.43
CA ARG A 134 -1.94 -13.83 3.28
C ARG A 134 -2.85 -13.64 2.06
N GLU A 135 -4.13 -13.96 2.18
CA GLU A 135 -5.11 -13.89 1.09
C GLU A 135 -5.92 -12.58 1.15
N VAL A 136 -6.06 -11.91 0.01
CA VAL A 136 -6.92 -10.73 -0.12
C VAL A 136 -8.37 -11.19 -0.22
N VAL A 137 -9.15 -10.89 0.80
CA VAL A 137 -10.58 -11.27 0.89
C VAL A 137 -11.53 -10.12 0.63
N GLY A 138 -11.05 -8.89 0.62
CA GLY A 138 -11.88 -7.73 0.34
C GLY A 138 -11.09 -6.48 0.01
N VAL A 139 -11.69 -5.60 -0.78
CA VAL A 139 -11.20 -4.25 -1.08
C VAL A 139 -12.37 -3.27 -1.02
N GLU A 140 -12.11 -2.09 -0.47
CA GLU A 140 -13.06 -0.98 -0.38
C GLU A 140 -12.39 0.30 -0.86
N ASP A 141 -12.98 0.94 -1.87
CA ASP A 141 -12.45 2.15 -2.49
C ASP A 141 -13.16 3.40 -2.00
N GLU A 142 -12.38 4.41 -1.70
CA GLU A 142 -12.86 5.77 -1.43
C GLU A 142 -12.23 6.73 -2.44
N VAL A 143 -13.05 7.26 -3.33
CA VAL A 143 -12.65 8.29 -4.30
C VAL A 143 -12.57 9.63 -3.60
N LEU A 144 -11.40 10.24 -3.59
CA LEU A 144 -11.15 11.53 -2.94
C LEU A 144 -11.28 12.70 -3.93
N ASP A 145 -10.90 12.51 -5.19
CA ASP A 145 -11.08 13.51 -6.24
C ASP A 145 -12.46 13.39 -6.88
N VAL A 146 -13.47 13.97 -6.21
CA VAL A 146 -14.86 13.97 -6.69
C VAL A 146 -15.14 14.98 -7.80
N HIS A 147 -14.17 15.85 -8.14
CA HIS A 147 -14.37 16.88 -9.16
C HIS A 147 -14.14 16.36 -10.58
N SER A 148 -13.38 15.29 -10.77
CA SER A 148 -13.16 14.67 -12.07
C SER A 148 -14.41 14.00 -12.64
N ASP A 149 -15.29 13.45 -11.78
CA ASP A 149 -16.52 12.79 -12.20
C ASP A 149 -17.64 13.75 -12.54
N GLN A 150 -17.67 14.97 -11.99
CA GLN A 150 -18.71 15.96 -12.27
C GLN A 150 -18.53 16.65 -13.62
N VAL A 151 -17.30 16.76 -14.13
CA VAL A 151 -17.04 17.33 -15.46
C VAL A 151 -17.56 16.41 -16.57
N GLY A 152 -17.51 15.08 -16.36
CA GLY A 152 -18.09 14.10 -17.30
C GLY A 152 -19.62 14.12 -17.34
N GLN A 153 -20.28 14.37 -16.22
CA GLN A 153 -21.76 14.44 -16.16
C GLN A 153 -22.33 15.79 -16.61
N ALA A 154 -21.60 16.88 -16.40
CA ALA A 154 -22.02 18.20 -16.88
C ALA A 154 -21.98 18.30 -18.41
N SER A 155 -21.07 17.59 -19.08
CA SER A 155 -20.98 17.57 -20.55
C SER A 155 -22.11 16.77 -21.21
N THR A 156 -22.69 15.78 -20.53
CA THR A 156 -23.84 15.00 -21.05
C THR A 156 -25.20 15.65 -20.75
N ALA A 157 -25.30 16.45 -19.69
CA ALA A 157 -26.53 17.17 -19.37
C ALA A 157 -26.73 18.43 -20.24
N GLY A 158 -25.62 19.01 -20.76
CA GLY A 158 -25.68 20.19 -21.62
C GLY A 158 -26.17 19.94 -23.05
N THR A 159 -26.19 18.68 -23.49
CA THR A 159 -26.59 18.34 -24.88
C THR A 159 -28.10 18.02 -25.03
N LEU A 160 -28.82 17.83 -23.93
CA LEU A 160 -30.25 17.47 -23.96
C LEU A 160 -31.21 18.67 -23.81
N THR A 161 -30.69 19.86 -23.49
CA THR A 161 -31.55 21.08 -23.33
C THR A 161 -31.66 21.92 -24.59
N GLY A 162 -30.92 21.59 -25.66
CA GLY A 162 -30.92 22.38 -26.91
C GLY A 162 -32.02 22.02 -27.90
N GLU A 163 -32.60 20.82 -27.84
CA GLU A 163 -33.60 20.39 -28.83
C GLU A 163 -35.05 20.54 -28.35
N GLY A 164 -35.29 20.73 -27.05
CA GLY A 164 -36.64 20.92 -26.54
C GLY A 164 -37.24 22.33 -26.70
N ALA A 165 -36.40 23.32 -26.96
CA ALA A 165 -36.84 24.73 -27.05
C ALA A 165 -37.29 25.15 -28.45
N LEU A 166 -37.02 24.39 -29.49
CA LEU A 166 -37.37 24.71 -30.89
C LEU A 166 -38.72 24.18 -31.31
N LEU A 167 -39.33 23.25 -30.58
CA LEU A 167 -40.64 22.68 -30.92
C LEU A 167 -41.81 23.37 -30.23
N ALA A 168 -41.58 24.22 -29.23
CA ALA A 168 -42.62 24.96 -28.53
C ALA A 168 -43.04 26.26 -29.22
N SER A 169 -42.31 26.74 -30.22
CA SER A 169 -42.61 27.99 -30.96
C SER A 169 -43.42 27.81 -32.25
N LEU A 170 -43.77 26.57 -32.64
CA LEU A 170 -44.50 26.29 -33.89
C LEU A 170 -45.94 25.85 -33.68
N SER A 171 -46.46 25.90 -32.45
CA SER A 171 -47.86 25.48 -32.15
C SER A 171 -48.76 26.63 -31.68
N SER A 172 -48.48 27.86 -32.10
CA SER A 172 -49.40 29.01 -31.84
C SER A 172 -49.58 29.82 -33.12
N ARG A 173 -50.38 29.28 -34.06
CA ARG A 173 -51.18 30.03 -35.03
C ARG A 173 -52.33 29.18 -35.55
#